data_0e6ad090c54330823eb28fdbe568598e
#
_entry.id   0e6ad090c54330823eb28fdbe568598e
#
_cell.length_a   1.000
_cell.length_b   1.000
_cell.length_c   1.000
_cell.angle_alpha   90.00
_cell.angle_beta   90.00
_cell.angle_gamma   90.00
#
_symmetry.space_group_name_H-M   'P 1'
#
loop_
_entity.id
_entity.type
_entity.pdbx_description
1 polymer ?
#
loop_
_entity_poly.entity_id
_entity_poly.type
_entity_poly.pdbx_seq_one_letter_code
_entity_poly.pdbx_strand_id
1 'polypeptide(L)'
;MNRVARFALCLSLLFSAAVAQKHPGSGKASSVNAYKLIAVKVTGTERYTDKEVLAASGLQIGQDAADGDFKEAVQRLGNSGLFSNAVYSYSSSSAGTKLELQLADTDKSKLVPAYFENFVWFTDDELRTALQSRVPLFKQLLPIAGNLPDRVSEALQAVLTERQFPGRVDYLRHAEESSDTLTAIDYRVEEVSIRIRSVEFPGASPEQTALLTTAARQLTGAEYGRASLAAVARLDLLPVYLQRGYLKAAFGPADGRVVPQSSAAADAQGPAELQVDAIIPVTPGKMYSTSGVHWKGNSAIATAEVTPLIHMPAGQPADAVRLLRDLDSVDKLYRSRGYMTVRIKPDAQFDDGKSTVHYDLNVVEGDLYKMGELEIAGLDTQARARMQGAWTLREGQPYNADYPKRFLDDTGQLLPRGVRWDISVHESLDAKDKTVDVEIRFKQQ
;
A
#
# COMPACT_ATOMS: atom_id res chain seq x y z
N MET A 1 49.75 11.32 14.91
CA MET A 1 51.07 10.64 14.98
C MET A 1 50.92 9.22 14.47
N ASN A 2 51.63 8.94 13.38
CA ASN A 2 52.18 7.61 12.97
C ASN A 2 51.18 6.47 12.66
N ARG A 3 51.34 5.68 11.62
CA ARG A 3 52.23 5.61 10.43
C ARG A 3 51.62 4.61 9.44
N VAL A 4 51.70 4.93 8.23
CA VAL A 4 51.69 4.19 6.97
C VAL A 4 52.44 2.84 7.03
N ALA A 5 51.94 1.79 6.39
CA ALA A 5 52.75 0.72 5.82
C ALA A 5 52.11 0.25 4.48
N ARG A 6 52.77 0.65 3.40
CA ARG A 6 52.65 0.10 2.05
C ARG A 6 53.43 -1.22 1.97
N PHE A 7 52.84 -2.26 1.37
CA PHE A 7 53.58 -3.40 0.85
C PHE A 7 53.38 -3.47 -0.68
N ALA A 8 54.43 -3.21 -1.38
CA ALA A 8 54.60 -3.51 -2.80
C ALA A 8 55.18 -4.92 -2.92
N LEU A 9 54.56 -5.78 -3.75
CA LEU A 9 55.19 -7.04 -4.15
C LEU A 9 55.33 -7.05 -5.67
N CYS A 10 56.59 -6.99 -6.11
CA CYS A 10 57.03 -7.26 -7.48
C CYS A 10 56.82 -8.76 -7.80
N LEU A 11 56.22 -9.06 -8.93
CA LEU A 11 56.28 -10.39 -9.51
C LEU A 11 56.85 -10.36 -10.90
N SER A 12 57.94 -11.06 -11.04
CA SER A 12 58.82 -11.21 -12.19
C SER A 12 58.15 -12.00 -13.33
N LEU A 13 58.33 -11.47 -14.53
CA LEU A 13 58.04 -12.11 -15.83
C LEU A 13 58.96 -13.31 -16.06
N LEU A 14 58.40 -14.48 -16.34
CA LEU A 14 59.07 -15.54 -17.05
C LEU A 14 58.40 -15.77 -18.43
N PHE A 15 59.13 -15.37 -19.46
CA PHE A 15 58.86 -15.75 -20.84
C PHE A 15 59.17 -17.20 -21.07
N SER A 16 58.22 -18.04 -21.46
CA SER A 16 58.47 -19.34 -22.09
C SER A 16 57.91 -19.31 -23.52
N ALA A 17 58.80 -19.31 -24.45
CA ALA A 17 58.51 -19.52 -25.86
C ALA A 17 58.06 -20.94 -26.10
N ALA A 18 56.83 -21.17 -26.51
CA ALA A 18 56.35 -22.44 -27.05
C ALA A 18 56.14 -22.34 -28.55
N VAL A 19 56.82 -23.22 -29.23
CA VAL A 19 56.87 -23.40 -30.69
C VAL A 19 55.50 -23.74 -31.24
N ALA A 20 55.08 -23.03 -32.27
CA ALA A 20 53.86 -23.29 -33.03
C ALA A 20 53.97 -24.55 -33.84
N GLN A 21 53.24 -25.59 -33.50
CA GLN A 21 52.92 -26.69 -34.43
C GLN A 21 51.58 -26.43 -35.07
N LYS A 22 51.65 -26.17 -36.40
CA LYS A 22 50.52 -26.03 -37.30
C LYS A 22 49.91 -27.40 -37.55
N HIS A 23 48.70 -27.65 -37.00
CA HIS A 23 47.81 -28.68 -37.49
C HIS A 23 46.72 -28.06 -38.37
N PRO A 24 46.53 -28.56 -39.57
CA PRO A 24 45.40 -28.18 -40.39
C PRO A 24 44.22 -29.07 -40.01
N GLY A 25 43.41 -28.57 -39.09
CA GLY A 25 42.12 -29.14 -38.72
C GLY A 25 41.05 -28.15 -39.07
N SER A 26 40.53 -28.25 -40.30
CA SER A 26 39.32 -27.63 -40.76
C SER A 26 38.16 -28.06 -39.84
N GLY A 27 37.96 -27.34 -38.73
CA GLY A 27 36.70 -27.34 -38.03
C GLY A 27 35.71 -26.51 -38.84
N LYS A 28 34.89 -27.16 -39.63
CA LYS A 28 33.65 -26.55 -40.16
C LYS A 28 32.90 -26.01 -38.92
N ALA A 29 32.79 -24.69 -38.85
CA ALA A 29 31.74 -24.07 -38.05
C ALA A 29 30.44 -24.74 -38.52
N SER A 30 29.76 -25.45 -37.63
CA SER A 30 28.44 -25.97 -37.85
C SER A 30 27.59 -24.79 -38.26
N SER A 31 27.24 -24.73 -39.53
CA SER A 31 26.23 -23.80 -40.01
C SER A 31 24.96 -24.14 -39.23
N VAL A 32 24.59 -23.27 -38.31
CA VAL A 32 23.31 -23.36 -37.61
C VAL A 32 22.26 -23.28 -38.72
N ASN A 33 21.59 -24.41 -38.99
CA ASN A 33 20.52 -24.44 -39.96
C ASN A 33 19.35 -23.62 -39.36
N ALA A 34 19.30 -22.35 -39.71
CA ALA A 34 18.16 -21.49 -39.42
C ALA A 34 17.06 -21.83 -40.41
N TYR A 35 15.84 -22.04 -39.91
CA TYR A 35 14.64 -22.29 -40.71
C TYR A 35 13.60 -21.20 -40.38
N LYS A 36 12.76 -20.86 -41.39
CA LYS A 36 11.65 -19.93 -41.15
C LYS A 36 10.75 -20.40 -40.04
N LEU A 37 10.53 -19.53 -39.04
CA LEU A 37 9.55 -19.76 -37.97
C LEU A 37 8.15 -19.57 -38.53
N ILE A 38 7.40 -20.65 -38.73
CA ILE A 38 6.06 -20.62 -39.35
C ILE A 38 4.91 -20.64 -38.36
N ALA A 39 5.13 -21.11 -37.11
CA ALA A 39 4.14 -21.13 -36.10
C ALA A 39 4.77 -21.12 -34.69
N VAL A 40 4.12 -20.46 -33.76
CA VAL A 40 4.40 -20.53 -32.32
C VAL A 40 3.11 -20.90 -31.62
N LYS A 41 3.17 -21.92 -30.78
CA LYS A 41 2.08 -22.34 -29.88
C LYS A 41 2.53 -22.12 -28.46
N VAL A 42 1.68 -21.55 -27.62
CA VAL A 42 1.92 -21.35 -26.19
C VAL A 42 0.99 -22.24 -25.39
N THR A 43 1.53 -22.89 -24.36
CA THR A 43 0.77 -23.75 -23.44
C THR A 43 1.14 -23.48 -22.00
N GLY A 44 0.25 -23.79 -21.06
CA GLY A 44 0.52 -23.79 -19.62
C GLY A 44 0.36 -22.42 -18.93
N THR A 45 0.12 -21.32 -19.66
CA THR A 45 -0.27 -20.02 -19.09
C THR A 45 -1.76 -19.76 -19.31
N GLU A 46 -2.43 -19.27 -18.27
CA GLU A 46 -3.82 -18.80 -18.35
C GLU A 46 -3.92 -17.28 -18.37
N ARG A 47 -2.81 -16.58 -18.06
CA ARG A 47 -2.76 -15.12 -17.95
C ARG A 47 -2.48 -14.41 -19.27
N TYR A 48 -1.80 -15.07 -20.20
CA TYR A 48 -1.26 -14.44 -21.39
C TYR A 48 -1.69 -15.19 -22.65
N THR A 49 -1.99 -14.43 -23.70
CA THR A 49 -2.30 -14.96 -25.02
C THR A 49 -1.03 -15.31 -25.80
N ASP A 50 -1.13 -16.20 -26.78
CA ASP A 50 -0.03 -16.56 -27.67
C ASP A 50 0.61 -15.31 -28.31
N LYS A 51 -0.22 -14.32 -28.68
CA LYS A 51 0.24 -13.06 -29.27
C LYS A 51 1.09 -12.22 -28.30
N GLU A 52 0.66 -12.10 -27.03
CA GLU A 52 1.39 -11.35 -25.99
C GLU A 52 2.72 -12.03 -25.67
N VAL A 53 2.71 -13.36 -25.54
CA VAL A 53 3.93 -14.14 -25.28
C VAL A 53 4.90 -14.06 -26.48
N LEU A 54 4.40 -14.21 -27.70
CA LEU A 54 5.21 -14.10 -28.90
C LEU A 54 5.88 -12.70 -28.98
N ALA A 55 5.11 -11.64 -28.79
CA ALA A 55 5.64 -10.28 -28.79
C ALA A 55 6.71 -10.06 -27.70
N ALA A 56 6.50 -10.62 -26.51
CA ALA A 56 7.45 -10.51 -25.40
C ALA A 56 8.69 -11.38 -25.59
N SER A 57 8.58 -12.49 -26.32
CA SER A 57 9.70 -13.41 -26.61
C SER A 57 10.74 -12.77 -27.53
N GLY A 58 10.34 -11.76 -28.33
CA GLY A 58 11.16 -11.12 -29.36
C GLY A 58 11.24 -11.91 -30.67
N LEU A 59 10.47 -13.00 -30.80
CA LEU A 59 10.38 -13.78 -32.03
C LEU A 59 9.28 -13.21 -32.94
N GLN A 60 9.47 -13.37 -34.24
CA GLN A 60 8.48 -12.99 -35.26
C GLN A 60 8.20 -14.15 -36.21
N ILE A 61 6.94 -14.37 -36.50
CA ILE A 61 6.55 -15.35 -37.54
C ILE A 61 7.15 -14.90 -38.88
N GLY A 62 7.78 -15.84 -39.58
CA GLY A 62 8.44 -15.60 -40.87
C GLY A 62 9.93 -15.25 -40.77
N GLN A 63 10.48 -15.00 -39.58
CA GLN A 63 11.93 -14.83 -39.42
C GLN A 63 12.69 -16.16 -39.57
N ASP A 64 13.93 -16.10 -39.93
CA ASP A 64 14.83 -17.23 -39.84
C ASP A 64 15.27 -17.35 -38.39
N ALA A 65 15.04 -18.53 -37.76
CA ALA A 65 15.30 -18.77 -36.37
C ALA A 65 15.98 -20.13 -36.15
N ALA A 66 16.87 -20.20 -35.19
CA ALA A 66 17.61 -21.38 -34.80
C ALA A 66 17.42 -21.64 -33.29
N ASP A 67 17.98 -22.75 -32.79
CA ASP A 67 17.89 -23.13 -31.40
C ASP A 67 18.35 -22.03 -30.42
N GLY A 68 19.39 -21.26 -30.81
CA GLY A 68 19.88 -20.12 -30.02
C GLY A 68 18.82 -19.05 -29.79
N ASP A 69 18.03 -18.72 -30.84
CA ASP A 69 16.97 -17.72 -30.77
C ASP A 69 15.83 -18.19 -29.84
N PHE A 70 15.50 -19.49 -29.88
CA PHE A 70 14.48 -20.08 -28.99
C PHE A 70 14.93 -20.08 -27.54
N LYS A 71 16.20 -20.38 -27.29
CA LYS A 71 16.80 -20.33 -25.98
C LYS A 71 16.79 -18.91 -25.41
N GLU A 72 17.15 -17.90 -26.20
CA GLU A 72 17.06 -16.49 -25.79
C GLU A 72 15.62 -16.07 -25.49
N ALA A 73 14.68 -16.49 -26.32
CA ALA A 73 13.25 -16.18 -26.13
C ALA A 73 12.75 -16.73 -24.80
N VAL A 74 13.04 -17.99 -24.48
CA VAL A 74 12.65 -18.61 -23.20
C VAL A 74 13.36 -17.94 -22.02
N GLN A 75 14.65 -17.61 -22.17
CA GLN A 75 15.39 -16.89 -21.14
C GLN A 75 14.79 -15.49 -20.88
N ARG A 76 14.40 -14.77 -21.92
CA ARG A 76 13.75 -13.46 -21.83
C ARG A 76 12.40 -13.55 -21.12
N LEU A 77 11.60 -14.59 -21.42
CA LEU A 77 10.33 -14.84 -20.73
C LEU A 77 10.55 -15.21 -19.25
N GLY A 78 11.49 -16.10 -18.96
CA GLY A 78 11.84 -16.50 -17.58
C GLY A 78 12.38 -15.33 -16.76
N ASN A 79 13.26 -14.52 -17.33
CA ASN A 79 13.82 -13.33 -16.66
C ASN A 79 12.77 -12.27 -16.32
N SER A 80 11.60 -12.30 -16.97
CA SER A 80 10.51 -11.38 -16.63
C SER A 80 10.01 -11.54 -15.20
N GLY A 81 10.15 -12.75 -14.62
CA GLY A 81 9.60 -13.10 -13.30
C GLY A 81 8.12 -13.47 -13.32
N LEU A 82 7.45 -13.38 -14.47
CA LEU A 82 6.03 -13.72 -14.62
C LEU A 82 5.77 -15.23 -14.73
N PHE A 83 6.81 -15.98 -15.06
CA PHE A 83 6.75 -17.43 -15.22
C PHE A 83 7.71 -18.11 -14.23
N SER A 84 7.19 -19.07 -13.49
CA SER A 84 7.98 -19.91 -12.58
C SER A 84 8.79 -20.96 -13.34
N ASN A 85 8.34 -21.32 -14.56
CA ASN A 85 9.06 -22.17 -15.48
C ASN A 85 8.76 -21.75 -16.93
N ALA A 86 9.76 -21.83 -17.79
CA ALA A 86 9.65 -21.58 -19.22
C ALA A 86 10.56 -22.55 -19.96
N VAL A 87 9.99 -23.40 -20.79
CA VAL A 87 10.72 -24.36 -21.61
C VAL A 87 10.18 -24.32 -23.05
N TYR A 88 10.94 -24.85 -23.99
CA TYR A 88 10.53 -24.91 -25.39
C TYR A 88 10.82 -26.27 -26.00
N SER A 89 10.05 -26.58 -27.04
CA SER A 89 10.33 -27.64 -27.99
C SER A 89 10.03 -27.15 -29.39
N TYR A 90 10.71 -27.68 -30.38
CA TYR A 90 10.43 -27.33 -31.80
C TYR A 90 10.57 -28.50 -32.73
N SER A 91 9.91 -28.39 -33.85
CA SER A 91 10.04 -29.34 -34.96
C SER A 91 10.29 -28.58 -36.26
N SER A 92 11.31 -29.01 -37.02
CA SER A 92 11.66 -28.40 -38.30
C SER A 92 11.36 -29.36 -39.46
N SER A 93 10.86 -28.80 -40.55
CA SER A 93 10.56 -29.51 -41.79
C SER A 93 10.95 -28.63 -42.98
N SER A 94 10.80 -29.13 -44.20
CA SER A 94 11.00 -28.34 -45.44
C SER A 94 10.08 -27.15 -45.55
N ALA A 95 8.95 -27.13 -44.81
CA ALA A 95 7.99 -26.00 -44.76
C ALA A 95 8.42 -24.92 -43.75
N GLY A 96 9.30 -25.22 -42.81
CA GLY A 96 9.76 -24.31 -41.76
C GLY A 96 9.71 -24.95 -40.38
N THR A 97 9.94 -24.13 -39.35
CA THR A 97 9.98 -24.53 -37.94
C THR A 97 8.69 -24.14 -37.23
N LYS A 98 8.16 -25.08 -36.46
CA LYS A 98 7.07 -24.88 -35.46
C LYS A 98 7.68 -24.94 -34.07
N LEU A 99 7.48 -23.87 -33.30
CA LEU A 99 7.93 -23.76 -31.92
C LEU A 99 6.74 -23.96 -30.95
N GLU A 100 6.93 -24.70 -29.88
CA GLU A 100 6.02 -24.78 -28.76
C GLU A 100 6.72 -24.25 -27.52
N LEU A 101 6.11 -23.23 -26.89
CA LEU A 101 6.54 -22.66 -25.62
C LEU A 101 5.64 -23.20 -24.51
N GLN A 102 6.22 -23.87 -23.54
CA GLN A 102 5.50 -24.34 -22.35
C GLN A 102 5.88 -23.45 -21.17
N LEU A 103 4.88 -22.74 -20.62
CA LEU A 103 5.06 -21.76 -19.57
C LEU A 103 4.27 -22.18 -18.34
N ALA A 104 4.81 -21.92 -17.16
CA ALA A 104 4.06 -22.03 -15.91
C ALA A 104 4.00 -20.66 -15.25
N ASP A 105 2.82 -20.16 -15.00
CA ASP A 105 2.63 -18.84 -14.38
C ASP A 105 3.23 -18.80 -12.96
N THR A 106 3.84 -17.67 -12.61
CA THR A 106 4.25 -17.38 -11.24
C THR A 106 3.02 -17.28 -10.34
N ASP A 107 3.12 -17.75 -9.09
CA ASP A 107 2.04 -17.68 -8.12
C ASP A 107 1.53 -16.24 -7.92
N LYS A 108 0.20 -16.09 -7.76
CA LYS A 108 -0.42 -14.77 -7.58
C LYS A 108 0.09 -14.02 -6.36
N SER A 109 0.48 -14.73 -5.30
CA SER A 109 1.07 -14.14 -4.09
C SER A 109 2.43 -13.47 -4.32
N LYS A 110 3.08 -13.77 -5.44
CA LYS A 110 4.34 -13.16 -5.87
C LYS A 110 4.15 -12.03 -6.87
N LEU A 111 2.93 -11.54 -7.01
CA LEU A 111 2.60 -10.42 -7.88
C LEU A 111 2.02 -9.28 -7.05
N VAL A 112 2.50 -8.07 -7.30
CA VAL A 112 2.07 -6.86 -6.60
C VAL A 112 1.58 -5.82 -7.60
N PRO A 113 0.64 -4.93 -7.21
CA PRO A 113 0.17 -3.86 -8.07
C PRO A 113 1.27 -2.86 -8.42
N ALA A 114 1.17 -2.29 -9.63
CA ALA A 114 1.96 -1.17 -10.08
C ALA A 114 1.13 0.12 -10.03
N TYR A 115 1.67 1.18 -9.45
CA TYR A 115 1.07 2.50 -9.40
C TYR A 115 1.96 3.53 -10.10
N PHE A 116 1.31 4.57 -10.66
CA PHE A 116 1.96 5.67 -11.38
C PHE A 116 1.68 6.98 -10.65
N GLU A 117 2.63 7.45 -9.82
CA GLU A 117 2.37 8.48 -8.83
C GLU A 117 2.16 9.89 -9.41
N ASN A 118 3.08 10.36 -10.20
CA ASN A 118 3.10 11.77 -10.61
C ASN A 118 3.22 11.99 -12.13
N PHE A 119 2.69 11.06 -12.91
CA PHE A 119 2.66 11.15 -14.37
C PHE A 119 1.52 12.09 -14.83
N VAL A 120 1.60 13.37 -14.49
CA VAL A 120 0.53 14.38 -14.67
C VAL A 120 0.15 14.70 -16.11
N TRP A 121 0.96 14.25 -17.08
CA TRP A 121 0.69 14.45 -18.51
C TRP A 121 -0.17 13.36 -19.14
N PHE A 122 -0.49 12.32 -18.35
CA PHE A 122 -1.18 11.12 -18.82
C PHE A 122 -2.25 10.70 -17.82
N THR A 123 -3.35 10.22 -18.34
CA THR A 123 -4.29 9.40 -17.58
C THR A 123 -3.72 7.98 -17.36
N ASP A 124 -4.24 7.25 -16.39
CA ASP A 124 -3.83 5.85 -16.17
C ASP A 124 -4.10 4.96 -17.38
N ASP A 125 -5.17 5.22 -18.15
CA ASP A 125 -5.50 4.45 -19.35
C ASP A 125 -4.54 4.74 -20.49
N GLU A 126 -4.09 5.98 -20.67
CA GLU A 126 -3.06 6.34 -21.66
C GLU A 126 -1.72 5.69 -21.31
N LEU A 127 -1.29 5.72 -20.05
CA LEU A 127 -0.07 5.04 -19.61
C LEU A 127 -0.16 3.54 -19.82
N ARG A 128 -1.29 2.94 -19.46
CA ARG A 128 -1.51 1.50 -19.64
C ARG A 128 -1.43 1.10 -21.11
N THR A 129 -2.07 1.86 -21.98
CA THR A 129 -2.04 1.62 -23.43
C THR A 129 -0.63 1.77 -24.00
N ALA A 130 0.09 2.82 -23.60
CA ALA A 130 1.47 3.05 -24.01
C ALA A 130 2.42 1.95 -23.53
N LEU A 131 2.22 1.46 -22.30
CA LEU A 131 3.01 0.36 -21.74
C LEU A 131 2.73 -0.97 -22.43
N GLN A 132 1.47 -1.33 -22.70
CA GLN A 132 1.11 -2.58 -23.35
C GLN A 132 1.73 -2.71 -24.75
N SER A 133 1.90 -1.60 -25.46
CA SER A 133 2.55 -1.59 -26.78
C SER A 133 4.05 -1.91 -26.70
N ARG A 134 4.73 -1.57 -25.58
CA ARG A 134 6.18 -1.71 -25.37
C ARG A 134 6.55 -2.92 -24.51
N VAL A 135 5.67 -3.23 -23.56
CA VAL A 135 5.81 -4.33 -22.60
C VAL A 135 4.55 -5.21 -22.67
N PRO A 136 4.44 -6.10 -23.68
CA PRO A 136 3.20 -6.84 -23.96
C PRO A 136 2.66 -7.67 -22.80
N LEU A 137 3.54 -8.09 -21.87
CA LEU A 137 3.14 -8.87 -20.69
C LEU A 137 2.71 -7.99 -19.49
N PHE A 138 2.71 -6.68 -19.62
CA PHE A 138 2.28 -5.79 -18.54
C PHE A 138 0.75 -5.81 -18.36
N LYS A 139 0.25 -6.22 -17.17
CA LYS A 139 -1.18 -6.27 -16.81
C LYS A 139 -1.44 -5.67 -15.41
N GLN A 140 -0.83 -4.55 -15.08
CA GLN A 140 -0.93 -3.85 -13.77
C GLN A 140 -0.37 -4.61 -12.57
N LEU A 141 -0.12 -5.91 -12.67
CA LEU A 141 0.54 -6.68 -11.64
C LEU A 141 1.97 -6.99 -12.10
N LEU A 142 2.92 -6.75 -11.21
CA LEU A 142 4.33 -6.98 -11.45
C LEU A 142 4.87 -8.05 -10.51
N PRO A 143 5.79 -8.88 -10.98
CA PRO A 143 6.43 -9.87 -10.14
C PRO A 143 7.37 -9.19 -9.12
N ILE A 144 7.45 -9.75 -7.93
CA ILE A 144 8.36 -9.28 -6.87
C ILE A 144 9.84 -9.55 -7.23
N ALA A 145 10.10 -10.45 -8.16
CA ALA A 145 11.42 -10.78 -8.67
C ALA A 145 11.41 -10.82 -10.21
N GLY A 146 12.58 -10.65 -10.82
CA GLY A 146 12.72 -10.56 -12.28
C GLY A 146 12.90 -9.12 -12.75
N ASN A 147 13.04 -8.95 -14.08
CA ASN A 147 13.38 -7.66 -14.69
C ASN A 147 12.17 -6.90 -15.27
N LEU A 148 10.95 -7.40 -15.09
CA LEU A 148 9.78 -6.71 -15.64
C LEU A 148 9.58 -5.31 -15.07
N PRO A 149 9.80 -5.05 -13.75
CA PRO A 149 9.74 -3.69 -13.22
C PRO A 149 10.71 -2.73 -13.91
N ASP A 150 11.94 -3.15 -14.19
CA ASP A 150 12.94 -2.34 -14.90
C ASP A 150 12.48 -2.03 -16.32
N ARG A 151 11.98 -3.04 -17.05
CA ARG A 151 11.45 -2.86 -18.41
C ARG A 151 10.24 -1.91 -18.46
N VAL A 152 9.40 -1.92 -17.42
CA VAL A 152 8.31 -0.95 -17.30
C VAL A 152 8.87 0.46 -17.08
N SER A 153 9.87 0.63 -16.22
CA SER A 153 10.56 1.91 -16.01
C SER A 153 11.17 2.45 -17.30
N GLU A 154 11.90 1.60 -18.04
CA GLU A 154 12.47 1.94 -19.36
C GLU A 154 11.40 2.34 -20.37
N ALA A 155 10.29 1.63 -20.42
CA ALA A 155 9.18 1.93 -21.31
C ALA A 155 8.50 3.26 -20.97
N LEU A 156 8.30 3.56 -19.66
CA LEU A 156 7.78 4.85 -19.19
C LEU A 156 8.75 5.99 -19.54
N GLN A 157 10.05 5.79 -19.35
CA GLN A 157 11.07 6.77 -19.72
C GLN A 157 11.06 7.05 -21.22
N ALA A 158 10.89 6.03 -22.05
CA ALA A 158 10.77 6.20 -23.50
C ALA A 158 9.52 7.03 -23.87
N VAL A 159 8.39 6.79 -23.18
CA VAL A 159 7.15 7.57 -23.37
C VAL A 159 7.36 9.04 -23.02
N LEU A 160 8.02 9.36 -21.89
CA LEU A 160 8.35 10.74 -21.53
C LEU A 160 9.26 11.40 -22.55
N THR A 161 10.32 10.71 -22.96
CA THR A 161 11.30 11.22 -23.92
C THR A 161 10.69 11.51 -25.31
N GLU A 162 9.87 10.60 -25.83
CA GLU A 162 9.14 10.78 -27.11
C GLU A 162 8.19 11.99 -27.07
N ARG A 163 7.60 12.28 -25.92
CA ARG A 163 6.70 13.41 -25.72
C ARG A 163 7.43 14.67 -25.27
N GLN A 164 8.75 14.62 -25.11
CA GLN A 164 9.59 15.72 -24.62
C GLN A 164 9.18 16.25 -23.23
N PHE A 165 8.66 15.38 -22.36
CA PHE A 165 8.37 15.72 -20.98
C PHE A 165 9.63 15.61 -20.12
N PRO A 166 9.79 16.52 -19.14
CA PRO A 166 10.97 16.53 -18.28
C PRO A 166 10.95 15.38 -17.25
N GLY A 167 12.12 15.10 -16.71
CA GLY A 167 12.31 14.19 -15.60
C GLY A 167 12.83 12.81 -15.97
N ARG A 168 13.18 12.06 -14.96
CA ARG A 168 13.69 10.69 -15.03
C ARG A 168 12.72 9.75 -14.31
N VAL A 169 12.38 8.63 -14.94
CA VAL A 169 11.53 7.63 -14.32
C VAL A 169 12.36 6.77 -13.36
N ASP A 170 11.88 6.65 -12.14
CA ASP A 170 12.39 5.70 -11.15
C ASP A 170 11.21 4.97 -10.48
N TYR A 171 11.48 3.94 -9.67
CA TYR A 171 10.44 3.26 -8.94
C TYR A 171 10.88 2.84 -7.54
N LEU A 172 9.92 2.81 -6.62
CA LEU A 172 10.07 2.35 -5.25
C LEU A 172 9.30 1.06 -5.03
N ARG A 173 9.88 0.16 -4.27
CA ARG A 173 9.23 -1.07 -3.82
C ARG A 173 8.74 -0.86 -2.40
N HIS A 174 7.44 -0.94 -2.20
CA HIS A 174 6.83 -0.85 -0.88
C HIS A 174 6.74 -2.23 -0.26
N ALA A 175 7.19 -2.33 0.99
CA ALA A 175 7.07 -3.52 1.81
C ALA A 175 6.18 -3.23 3.03
N GLU A 176 5.59 -4.26 3.59
CA GLU A 176 4.87 -4.17 4.86
C GLU A 176 5.87 -4.00 6.01
N GLU A 177 5.63 -3.04 6.91
CA GLU A 177 6.53 -2.71 8.02
C GLU A 177 6.88 -3.91 8.93
N SER A 178 5.99 -4.92 8.98
CA SER A 178 6.11 -6.07 9.88
C SER A 178 6.76 -7.31 9.25
N SER A 179 6.93 -7.39 7.93
CA SER A 179 7.23 -8.67 7.27
C SER A 179 8.18 -8.62 6.07
N ASP A 180 8.74 -7.49 5.70
CA ASP A 180 9.51 -7.29 4.46
C ASP A 180 8.79 -7.78 3.17
N THR A 181 7.51 -8.13 3.27
CA THR A 181 6.71 -8.60 2.14
C THR A 181 6.37 -7.43 1.24
N LEU A 182 6.79 -7.49 -0.02
CA LEU A 182 6.46 -6.47 -1.00
C LEU A 182 4.94 -6.40 -1.23
N THR A 183 4.40 -5.19 -1.18
CA THR A 183 2.96 -4.91 -1.33
C THR A 183 2.62 -4.12 -2.59
N ALA A 184 3.58 -3.34 -3.13
CA ALA A 184 3.38 -2.52 -4.32
C ALA A 184 4.71 -2.12 -4.96
N ILE A 185 4.64 -1.65 -6.21
CA ILE A 185 5.72 -0.97 -6.92
C ILE A 185 5.17 0.35 -7.45
N ASP A 186 5.75 1.48 -7.00
CA ASP A 186 5.32 2.82 -7.36
C ASP A 186 6.33 3.47 -8.31
N TYR A 187 5.91 3.73 -9.53
CA TYR A 187 6.68 4.47 -10.53
C TYR A 187 6.46 5.97 -10.34
N ARG A 188 7.55 6.71 -10.41
CA ARG A 188 7.53 8.18 -10.29
C ARG A 188 8.48 8.85 -11.25
N VAL A 189 8.18 10.10 -11.56
CA VAL A 189 9.08 10.98 -12.32
C VAL A 189 9.86 11.80 -11.30
N GLU A 190 11.18 11.68 -11.33
CA GLU A 190 12.13 12.43 -10.50
C GLU A 190 12.79 13.55 -11.31
N GLU A 191 13.56 14.39 -10.64
CA GLU A 191 14.25 15.56 -11.24
C GLU A 191 13.28 16.64 -11.77
N VAL A 192 12.02 16.57 -11.39
CA VAL A 192 10.99 17.58 -11.64
C VAL A 192 10.15 17.78 -10.38
N SER A 193 9.95 19.03 -9.98
CA SER A 193 9.05 19.38 -8.87
C SER A 193 7.65 19.64 -9.42
N ILE A 194 6.66 18.85 -9.01
CA ILE A 194 5.28 18.98 -9.46
C ILE A 194 4.42 19.42 -8.29
N ARG A 195 3.97 20.68 -8.28
CA ARG A 195 3.25 21.25 -7.16
C ARG A 195 1.79 21.54 -7.50
N ILE A 196 0.92 21.24 -6.54
CA ILE A 196 -0.52 21.48 -6.65
C ILE A 196 -0.79 22.98 -6.49
N ARG A 197 -1.35 23.62 -7.54
CA ARG A 197 -1.81 24.99 -7.53
C ARG A 197 -3.21 25.11 -6.93
N SER A 198 -4.11 24.25 -7.36
CA SER A 198 -5.52 24.22 -6.94
C SER A 198 -6.05 22.79 -6.95
N VAL A 199 -7.20 22.58 -6.28
CA VAL A 199 -7.89 21.29 -6.29
C VAL A 199 -9.32 21.49 -6.78
N GLU A 200 -9.74 20.70 -7.76
CA GLU A 200 -11.05 20.68 -8.35
C GLU A 200 -11.81 19.40 -7.97
N PHE A 201 -13.12 19.51 -7.74
CA PHE A 201 -13.99 18.41 -7.33
C PHE A 201 -15.16 18.22 -8.31
N PRO A 202 -14.93 17.69 -9.53
CA PRO A 202 -16.02 17.41 -10.46
C PRO A 202 -17.06 16.48 -9.84
N GLY A 203 -18.35 16.83 -9.97
CA GLY A 203 -19.47 16.11 -9.38
C GLY A 203 -19.98 16.64 -8.04
N ALA A 204 -19.19 17.53 -7.37
CA ALA A 204 -19.65 18.23 -6.18
C ALA A 204 -20.55 19.42 -6.54
N SER A 205 -21.56 19.70 -5.71
CA SER A 205 -22.31 20.95 -5.76
C SER A 205 -21.43 22.15 -5.33
N PRO A 206 -21.79 23.40 -5.64
CA PRO A 206 -21.03 24.57 -5.19
C PRO A 206 -20.84 24.61 -3.65
N GLU A 207 -21.87 24.25 -2.90
CA GLU A 207 -21.84 24.19 -1.44
C GLU A 207 -20.88 23.09 -0.95
N GLN A 208 -20.93 21.91 -1.56
CA GLN A 208 -20.02 20.80 -1.25
C GLN A 208 -18.58 21.16 -1.62
N THR A 209 -18.37 21.83 -2.76
CA THR A 209 -17.04 22.27 -3.21
C THR A 209 -16.40 23.21 -2.18
N ALA A 210 -17.13 24.14 -1.60
CA ALA A 210 -16.60 25.04 -0.57
C ALA A 210 -16.10 24.28 0.68
N LEU A 211 -16.84 23.25 1.10
CA LEU A 211 -16.46 22.38 2.22
C LEU A 211 -15.23 21.53 1.89
N LEU A 212 -15.21 20.92 0.71
CA LEU A 212 -14.09 20.10 0.25
C LEU A 212 -12.81 20.94 0.08
N THR A 213 -12.92 22.15 -0.48
CA THR A 213 -11.78 23.06 -0.60
C THR A 213 -11.19 23.42 0.76
N THR A 214 -12.04 23.61 1.77
CA THR A 214 -11.58 23.86 3.14
C THR A 214 -10.85 22.64 3.72
N ALA A 215 -11.37 21.44 3.51
CA ALA A 215 -10.75 20.20 3.97
C ALA A 215 -9.45 19.86 3.22
N ALA A 216 -9.38 20.22 1.93
CA ALA A 216 -8.23 19.97 1.06
C ALA A 216 -7.15 21.08 1.09
N ARG A 217 -7.30 22.12 1.91
CA ARG A 217 -6.41 23.31 1.90
C ARG A 217 -4.91 22.98 2.02
N GLN A 218 -4.58 21.91 2.72
CA GLN A 218 -3.20 21.42 2.91
C GLN A 218 -2.56 20.90 1.61
N LEU A 219 -3.37 20.59 0.59
CA LEU A 219 -2.87 20.12 -0.71
C LEU A 219 -2.30 21.27 -1.56
N THR A 220 -2.77 22.51 -1.37
CA THR A 220 -2.27 23.65 -2.13
C THR A 220 -0.82 23.94 -1.78
N GLY A 221 0.06 23.94 -2.79
CA GLY A 221 1.52 24.05 -2.64
C GLY A 221 2.23 22.74 -2.28
N ALA A 222 1.50 21.68 -1.96
CA ALA A 222 2.08 20.37 -1.73
C ALA A 222 2.58 19.72 -3.04
N GLU A 223 3.46 18.74 -2.90
CA GLU A 223 3.89 17.92 -4.03
C GLU A 223 2.73 17.05 -4.52
N TYR A 224 2.58 16.95 -5.84
CA TYR A 224 1.54 16.12 -6.45
C TYR A 224 1.92 14.64 -6.38
N GLY A 225 0.98 13.81 -5.93
CA GLY A 225 1.08 12.36 -5.97
C GLY A 225 -0.30 11.73 -5.87
N ARG A 226 -0.61 10.77 -6.75
CA ARG A 226 -1.93 10.13 -6.79
C ARG A 226 -2.26 9.39 -5.51
N ALA A 227 -1.29 8.71 -4.90
CA ALA A 227 -1.48 8.02 -3.63
C ALA A 227 -1.80 9.01 -2.49
N SER A 228 -1.07 10.13 -2.42
CA SER A 228 -1.32 11.20 -1.44
C SER A 228 -2.71 11.80 -1.61
N LEU A 229 -3.12 12.10 -2.84
CA LEU A 229 -4.46 12.62 -3.14
C LEU A 229 -5.56 11.60 -2.78
N ALA A 230 -5.37 10.32 -3.07
CA ALA A 230 -6.30 9.25 -2.69
C ALA A 230 -6.39 9.10 -1.16
N ALA A 231 -5.27 9.22 -0.44
CA ALA A 231 -5.26 9.21 1.02
C ALA A 231 -6.06 10.38 1.61
N VAL A 232 -5.84 11.60 1.12
CA VAL A 232 -6.61 12.79 1.54
C VAL A 232 -8.08 12.63 1.18
N ALA A 233 -8.41 12.14 -0.02
CA ALA A 233 -9.81 11.88 -0.41
C ALA A 233 -10.51 10.94 0.58
N ARG A 234 -9.84 9.89 1.02
CA ARG A 234 -10.38 8.91 1.98
C ARG A 234 -10.43 9.42 3.41
N LEU A 235 -9.36 10.08 3.88
CA LEU A 235 -9.20 10.43 5.30
C LEU A 235 -9.83 11.77 5.66
N ASP A 236 -9.78 12.74 4.75
CA ASP A 236 -10.20 14.12 5.03
C ASP A 236 -11.47 14.52 4.27
N LEU A 237 -11.62 14.11 2.99
CA LEU A 237 -12.74 14.54 2.17
C LEU A 237 -13.98 13.66 2.33
N LEU A 238 -13.83 12.34 2.37
CA LEU A 238 -14.95 11.40 2.55
C LEU A 238 -15.72 11.66 3.85
N PRO A 239 -15.07 11.92 5.01
CA PRO A 239 -15.79 12.28 6.24
C PRO A 239 -16.70 13.50 6.09
N VAL A 240 -16.39 14.47 5.22
CA VAL A 240 -17.26 15.64 4.95
C VAL A 240 -18.63 15.22 4.44
N TYR A 241 -18.68 14.19 3.60
CA TYR A 241 -19.92 13.61 3.09
C TYR A 241 -20.61 12.71 4.13
N LEU A 242 -19.84 11.83 4.78
CA LEU A 242 -20.36 10.86 5.75
C LEU A 242 -21.02 11.56 6.96
N GLN A 243 -20.50 12.70 7.40
CA GLN A 243 -21.10 13.54 8.46
C GLN A 243 -22.46 14.12 8.08
N ARG A 244 -22.74 14.22 6.78
CA ARG A 244 -23.97 14.82 6.23
C ARG A 244 -24.97 13.81 5.67
N GLY A 245 -24.74 12.53 5.95
CA GLY A 245 -25.64 11.46 5.52
C GLY A 245 -25.43 10.97 4.08
N TYR A 246 -24.41 11.42 3.38
CA TYR A 246 -24.05 10.90 2.05
C TYR A 246 -23.23 9.59 2.19
N LEU A 247 -23.88 8.54 2.67
CA LEU A 247 -23.23 7.31 3.09
C LEU A 247 -22.67 6.47 1.95
N LYS A 248 -23.10 6.74 0.71
CA LYS A 248 -22.62 6.06 -0.51
C LYS A 248 -21.71 7.00 -1.34
N ALA A 249 -21.22 8.10 -0.75
CA ALA A 249 -20.28 8.97 -1.42
C ALA A 249 -18.98 8.24 -1.73
N ALA A 250 -18.44 8.49 -2.92
CA ALA A 250 -17.20 7.89 -3.38
C ALA A 250 -16.36 8.91 -4.17
N PHE A 251 -15.06 8.86 -4.01
CA PHE A 251 -14.11 9.61 -4.82
C PHE A 251 -13.55 8.69 -5.90
N GLY A 252 -13.46 9.21 -7.13
CA GLY A 252 -12.79 8.55 -8.24
C GLY A 252 -11.26 8.70 -8.17
N PRO A 253 -10.55 8.08 -9.10
CA PRO A 253 -9.10 8.27 -9.23
C PRO A 253 -8.77 9.75 -9.39
N ALA A 254 -7.74 10.20 -8.65
CA ALA A 254 -7.25 11.56 -8.78
C ALA A 254 -6.41 11.71 -10.05
N ASP A 255 -6.52 12.87 -10.71
CA ASP A 255 -5.75 13.22 -11.89
C ASP A 255 -5.13 14.60 -11.75
N GLY A 256 -4.21 14.99 -12.64
CA GLY A 256 -3.55 16.27 -12.66
C GLY A 256 -3.64 16.93 -14.03
N ARG A 257 -3.98 18.24 -14.05
CA ARG A 257 -3.91 19.04 -15.25
C ARG A 257 -2.76 20.04 -15.15
N VAL A 258 -1.74 19.86 -16.01
CA VAL A 258 -0.59 20.77 -16.06
C VAL A 258 -1.05 22.17 -16.46
N VAL A 259 -0.61 23.15 -15.67
CA VAL A 259 -0.87 24.57 -15.94
C VAL A 259 0.24 25.11 -16.84
N PRO A 260 -0.09 25.69 -18.01
CA PRO A 260 0.92 26.29 -18.88
C PRO A 260 1.71 27.37 -18.12
N GLN A 261 3.03 27.24 -18.08
CA GLN A 261 3.88 28.29 -17.51
C GLN A 261 4.04 29.43 -18.51
N SER A 262 3.97 30.68 -18.02
CA SER A 262 4.34 31.82 -18.85
C SER A 262 5.86 31.79 -19.10
N SER A 263 6.27 32.15 -20.33
CA SER A 263 7.66 32.05 -20.81
C SER A 263 8.73 32.79 -19.97
N ALA A 264 8.35 33.53 -18.97
CA ALA A 264 9.29 34.25 -18.07
C ALA A 264 9.99 33.36 -17.04
N ALA A 265 9.56 32.10 -16.85
CA ALA A 265 10.11 31.17 -15.87
C ALA A 265 11.15 30.18 -16.45
N ALA A 266 11.43 30.27 -17.76
CA ALA A 266 12.31 29.33 -18.45
C ALA A 266 13.81 29.52 -18.19
N ASP A 267 14.21 30.62 -17.51
CA ASP A 267 15.62 30.96 -17.27
C ASP A 267 16.13 30.57 -15.85
N ALA A 268 15.33 29.84 -15.06
CA ALA A 268 15.72 29.42 -13.72
C ALA A 268 16.65 28.20 -13.79
N GLN A 269 17.89 28.36 -13.31
CA GLN A 269 18.85 27.27 -13.07
C GLN A 269 18.36 26.43 -11.86
N GLY A 270 17.52 25.43 -12.10
CA GLY A 270 17.01 24.52 -11.08
C GLY A 270 16.22 23.36 -11.71
N PRO A 271 15.81 22.35 -10.93
CA PRO A 271 14.92 21.31 -11.43
C PRO A 271 13.64 21.96 -11.98
N ALA A 272 13.12 21.41 -13.08
CA ALA A 272 11.89 21.93 -13.68
C ALA A 272 10.77 21.93 -12.65
N GLU A 273 10.16 23.09 -12.41
CA GLU A 273 9.00 23.21 -11.51
C GLU A 273 7.72 23.29 -12.37
N LEU A 274 6.79 22.39 -12.13
CA LEU A 274 5.49 22.33 -12.78
C LEU A 274 4.39 22.62 -11.77
N GLN A 275 3.42 23.43 -12.19
CA GLN A 275 2.18 23.64 -11.44
C GLN A 275 1.05 22.83 -12.06
N VAL A 276 0.26 22.18 -11.21
CA VAL A 276 -0.88 21.36 -11.65
C VAL A 276 -2.14 21.73 -10.87
N ASP A 277 -3.28 21.66 -11.54
CA ASP A 277 -4.57 21.60 -10.89
C ASP A 277 -4.89 20.13 -10.63
N ALA A 278 -5.00 19.73 -9.37
CA ALA A 278 -5.40 18.40 -8.98
C ALA A 278 -6.92 18.24 -9.17
N ILE A 279 -7.34 17.16 -9.78
CA ILE A 279 -8.74 16.86 -10.07
C ILE A 279 -9.11 15.60 -9.29
N ILE A 280 -10.04 15.73 -8.34
CA ILE A 280 -10.53 14.62 -7.51
C ILE A 280 -12.03 14.46 -7.77
N PRO A 281 -12.44 13.58 -8.72
CA PRO A 281 -13.86 13.40 -9.05
C PRO A 281 -14.61 12.82 -7.86
N VAL A 282 -15.83 13.28 -7.64
CA VAL A 282 -16.70 12.78 -6.58
C VAL A 282 -18.07 12.40 -7.09
N THR A 283 -18.59 11.30 -6.57
CA THR A 283 -19.97 10.87 -6.71
C THR A 283 -20.63 10.94 -5.33
N PRO A 284 -21.36 12.01 -5.01
CA PRO A 284 -21.94 12.20 -3.68
C PRO A 284 -22.98 11.14 -3.29
N GLY A 285 -23.74 10.63 -4.25
CA GLY A 285 -24.88 9.76 -4.00
C GLY A 285 -26.04 10.51 -3.38
N LYS A 286 -26.98 9.77 -2.75
CA LYS A 286 -28.14 10.32 -2.02
C LYS A 286 -27.75 10.62 -0.57
N MET A 287 -28.38 11.64 -0.01
CA MET A 287 -28.36 11.88 1.44
C MET A 287 -29.38 10.96 2.12
N TYR A 288 -28.95 10.28 3.17
CA TYR A 288 -29.79 9.41 4.00
C TYR A 288 -30.05 10.05 5.36
N SER A 289 -31.28 9.95 5.83
CA SER A 289 -31.65 10.22 7.22
C SER A 289 -31.60 8.95 8.03
N THR A 290 -31.26 9.02 9.32
CA THR A 290 -31.34 7.85 10.17
C THR A 290 -32.78 7.52 10.53
N SER A 291 -33.15 6.23 10.52
CA SER A 291 -34.41 5.71 11.06
C SER A 291 -34.23 5.04 12.45
N GLY A 292 -33.00 5.02 12.98
CA GLY A 292 -32.70 4.51 14.29
C GLY A 292 -31.62 3.44 14.28
N VAL A 293 -31.38 2.87 15.48
CA VAL A 293 -30.43 1.79 15.69
C VAL A 293 -31.12 0.62 16.40
N HIS A 294 -30.64 -0.59 16.13
CA HIS A 294 -31.09 -1.79 16.81
C HIS A 294 -29.86 -2.59 17.30
N TRP A 295 -29.87 -2.96 18.58
CA TRP A 295 -28.81 -3.71 19.19
C TRP A 295 -29.01 -5.20 19.09
N LYS A 296 -27.94 -5.94 18.81
CA LYS A 296 -27.91 -7.40 18.75
C LYS A 296 -26.67 -7.93 19.47
N GLY A 297 -26.85 -8.90 20.36
CA GLY A 297 -25.75 -9.59 21.05
C GLY A 297 -25.21 -8.89 22.31
N ASN A 298 -25.83 -7.81 22.75
CA ASN A 298 -25.47 -7.07 23.96
C ASN A 298 -26.15 -7.66 25.20
N SER A 299 -25.68 -8.83 25.65
CA SER A 299 -26.29 -9.58 26.78
C SER A 299 -25.76 -9.10 28.14
N ALA A 300 -24.47 -8.75 28.22
CA ALA A 300 -23.80 -8.34 29.45
C ALA A 300 -24.13 -6.91 29.87
N ILE A 301 -24.41 -6.03 28.90
CA ILE A 301 -24.79 -4.64 29.15
C ILE A 301 -26.15 -4.39 28.53
N ALA A 302 -27.10 -3.94 29.35
CA ALA A 302 -28.46 -3.72 28.92
C ALA A 302 -28.57 -2.67 27.80
N THR A 303 -29.47 -2.85 26.86
CA THR A 303 -29.76 -1.92 25.77
C THR A 303 -30.04 -0.50 26.30
N ALA A 304 -30.70 -0.38 27.45
CA ALA A 304 -30.99 0.91 28.09
C ALA A 304 -29.72 1.70 28.51
N GLU A 305 -28.59 1.03 28.70
CA GLU A 305 -27.33 1.66 29.07
C GLU A 305 -26.51 2.07 27.83
N VAL A 306 -26.54 1.27 26.77
CA VAL A 306 -25.75 1.54 25.56
C VAL A 306 -26.46 2.51 24.59
N THR A 307 -27.81 2.50 24.55
CA THR A 307 -28.58 3.35 23.63
C THR A 307 -28.35 4.86 23.83
N PRO A 308 -28.27 5.40 25.08
CA PRO A 308 -28.02 6.80 25.31
C PRO A 308 -26.66 7.30 24.80
N LEU A 309 -25.70 6.39 24.56
CA LEU A 309 -24.39 6.71 24.02
C LEU A 309 -24.41 6.95 22.52
N ILE A 310 -25.49 6.55 21.82
CA ILE A 310 -25.66 6.72 20.37
C ILE A 310 -26.46 7.96 20.07
N HIS A 311 -25.83 8.97 19.49
CA HIS A 311 -26.43 10.25 19.18
C HIS A 311 -26.88 10.30 17.71
N MET A 312 -27.83 9.43 17.36
CA MET A 312 -28.37 9.27 16.00
C MET A 312 -29.92 9.44 16.02
N PRO A 313 -30.44 10.68 16.24
CA PRO A 313 -31.87 10.89 16.33
C PRO A 313 -32.54 10.63 14.96
N ALA A 314 -33.70 9.94 15.01
CA ALA A 314 -34.45 9.59 13.82
C ALA A 314 -34.87 10.85 13.02
N GLY A 315 -34.81 10.76 11.69
CA GLY A 315 -35.17 11.85 10.78
C GLY A 315 -34.06 12.89 10.54
N GLN A 316 -32.95 12.84 11.28
CA GLN A 316 -31.78 13.69 11.01
C GLN A 316 -30.83 13.03 10.00
N PRO A 317 -29.96 13.80 9.32
CA PRO A 317 -28.92 13.22 8.47
C PRO A 317 -28.11 12.14 9.22
N ALA A 318 -27.90 11.01 8.57
CA ALA A 318 -27.19 9.88 9.16
C ALA A 318 -25.67 10.16 9.21
N ASP A 319 -25.21 10.77 10.28
CA ASP A 319 -23.79 11.08 10.52
C ASP A 319 -23.01 9.81 10.90
N ALA A 320 -22.42 9.15 9.89
CA ALA A 320 -21.64 7.93 10.11
C ALA A 320 -20.33 8.17 10.89
N VAL A 321 -19.76 9.37 10.82
CA VAL A 321 -18.56 9.72 11.59
C VAL A 321 -18.92 9.87 13.06
N ARG A 322 -20.08 10.44 13.35
CA ARG A 322 -20.59 10.51 14.72
C ARG A 322 -20.89 9.12 15.27
N LEU A 323 -21.54 8.27 14.47
CA LEU A 323 -21.82 6.88 14.87
C LEU A 323 -20.54 6.15 15.28
N LEU A 324 -19.46 6.25 14.51
CA LEU A 324 -18.19 5.59 14.86
C LEU A 324 -17.61 6.09 16.20
N ARG A 325 -17.69 7.39 16.46
CA ARG A 325 -17.28 7.97 17.75
C ARG A 325 -18.15 7.52 18.93
N ASP A 326 -19.45 7.41 18.67
CA ASP A 326 -20.39 6.93 19.69
C ASP A 326 -20.14 5.44 19.99
N LEU A 327 -19.83 4.63 18.97
CA LEU A 327 -19.45 3.22 19.17
C LEU A 327 -18.14 3.06 19.93
N ASP A 328 -17.17 3.95 19.80
CA ASP A 328 -15.96 3.98 20.62
C ASP A 328 -16.32 4.21 22.11
N SER A 329 -17.33 5.03 22.38
CA SER A 329 -17.82 5.24 23.76
C SER A 329 -18.48 3.98 24.33
N VAL A 330 -19.17 3.22 23.48
CA VAL A 330 -19.75 1.92 23.88
C VAL A 330 -18.64 0.87 24.10
N ASP A 331 -17.63 0.81 23.24
CA ASP A 331 -16.45 -0.05 23.43
C ASP A 331 -15.77 0.22 24.77
N LYS A 332 -15.53 1.48 25.10
CA LYS A 332 -14.99 1.90 26.41
C LYS A 332 -15.86 1.44 27.57
N LEU A 333 -17.19 1.55 27.47
CA LEU A 333 -18.10 1.06 28.51
C LEU A 333 -17.95 -0.46 28.70
N TYR A 334 -17.86 -1.26 27.65
CA TYR A 334 -17.62 -2.69 27.75
C TYR A 334 -16.27 -3.01 28.38
N ARG A 335 -15.19 -2.34 27.96
CA ARG A 335 -13.85 -2.53 28.51
C ARG A 335 -13.74 -2.10 29.98
N SER A 336 -14.48 -1.07 30.38
CA SER A 336 -14.54 -0.66 31.80
C SER A 336 -15.22 -1.70 32.70
N ARG A 337 -15.93 -2.68 32.10
CA ARG A 337 -16.57 -3.80 32.77
C ARG A 337 -15.88 -5.14 32.61
N GLY A 338 -14.69 -5.13 31.97
CA GLY A 338 -13.86 -6.32 31.79
C GLY A 338 -14.04 -7.06 30.46
N TYR A 339 -14.89 -6.60 29.55
CA TYR A 339 -15.04 -7.19 28.22
C TYR A 339 -13.99 -6.66 27.25
N MET A 340 -12.74 -7.08 27.46
CA MET A 340 -11.57 -6.52 26.79
C MET A 340 -11.49 -6.80 25.29
N THR A 341 -12.19 -7.83 24.81
CA THR A 341 -12.19 -8.28 23.41
C THR A 341 -13.50 -7.97 22.69
N VAL A 342 -14.33 -7.08 23.24
CA VAL A 342 -15.57 -6.65 22.62
C VAL A 342 -15.35 -6.16 21.19
N ARG A 343 -16.27 -6.48 20.31
CA ARG A 343 -16.32 -5.99 18.94
C ARG A 343 -17.73 -5.55 18.61
N ILE A 344 -17.87 -4.33 18.11
CA ILE A 344 -19.16 -3.77 17.71
C ILE A 344 -19.09 -3.43 16.24
N LYS A 345 -19.93 -4.12 15.44
CA LYS A 345 -19.97 -3.90 14.00
C LYS A 345 -21.32 -3.31 13.61
N PRO A 346 -21.38 -2.05 13.13
CA PRO A 346 -22.57 -1.50 12.55
C PRO A 346 -22.84 -2.13 11.17
N ASP A 347 -24.08 -2.53 10.94
CA ASP A 347 -24.59 -3.01 9.65
C ASP A 347 -25.68 -2.05 9.17
N ALA A 348 -25.43 -1.36 8.06
CA ALA A 348 -26.32 -0.33 7.53
C ALA A 348 -27.37 -0.94 6.60
N GLN A 349 -28.64 -0.81 6.97
CA GLN A 349 -29.80 -1.25 6.20
C GLN A 349 -30.42 -0.06 5.50
N PHE A 350 -30.23 0.05 4.18
CA PHE A 350 -30.69 1.18 3.38
C PHE A 350 -32.11 0.96 2.83
N ASP A 351 -32.97 1.97 2.99
CA ASP A 351 -34.21 2.13 2.24
C ASP A 351 -34.01 3.26 1.20
N ASP A 352 -33.62 2.88 -0.01
CA ASP A 352 -33.34 3.84 -1.10
C ASP A 352 -34.61 4.58 -1.57
N GLY A 353 -35.79 4.02 -1.34
CA GLY A 353 -37.08 4.65 -1.66
C GLY A 353 -37.41 5.80 -0.73
N LYS A 354 -37.14 5.63 0.56
CA LYS A 354 -37.37 6.67 1.58
C LYS A 354 -36.15 7.51 1.87
N SER A 355 -35.00 7.16 1.29
CA SER A 355 -33.70 7.75 1.61
C SER A 355 -33.39 7.71 3.11
N THR A 356 -33.64 6.56 3.74
CA THR A 356 -33.36 6.33 5.17
C THR A 356 -32.39 5.17 5.36
N VAL A 357 -31.67 5.20 6.46
CA VAL A 357 -30.81 4.11 6.90
C VAL A 357 -31.14 3.73 8.35
N HIS A 358 -31.19 2.44 8.58
CA HIS A 358 -31.26 1.84 9.91
C HIS A 358 -29.93 1.12 10.19
N TYR A 359 -29.42 1.17 11.42
CA TYR A 359 -28.19 0.46 11.77
C TYR A 359 -28.49 -0.69 12.72
N ASP A 360 -28.17 -1.92 12.30
CA ASP A 360 -28.04 -3.06 13.19
C ASP A 360 -26.65 -3.05 13.82
N LEU A 361 -26.57 -2.83 15.13
CA LEU A 361 -25.34 -2.78 15.89
C LEU A 361 -25.07 -4.18 16.49
N ASN A 362 -24.24 -4.96 15.79
CA ASN A 362 -23.93 -6.34 16.17
C ASN A 362 -22.76 -6.35 17.15
N VAL A 363 -23.02 -6.78 18.38
CA VAL A 363 -22.04 -6.85 19.48
C VAL A 363 -21.59 -8.29 19.65
N VAL A 364 -20.29 -8.49 19.68
CA VAL A 364 -19.63 -9.71 20.13
C VAL A 364 -18.85 -9.34 21.38
N GLU A 365 -19.43 -9.65 22.54
CA GLU A 365 -18.92 -9.17 23.84
C GLU A 365 -17.57 -9.79 24.22
N GLY A 366 -17.35 -11.06 23.80
CA GLY A 366 -16.19 -11.83 24.22
C GLY A 366 -16.29 -12.31 25.67
N ASP A 367 -15.17 -12.74 26.22
CA ASP A 367 -15.08 -13.21 27.60
C ASP A 367 -14.92 -12.04 28.60
N LEU A 368 -15.36 -12.26 29.84
CA LEU A 368 -15.10 -11.37 30.95
C LEU A 368 -13.67 -11.59 31.46
N TYR A 369 -12.83 -10.58 31.32
CA TYR A 369 -11.46 -10.58 31.82
C TYR A 369 -11.43 -10.04 33.25
N LYS A 370 -10.51 -10.57 34.05
CA LYS A 370 -10.28 -10.20 35.44
C LYS A 370 -8.89 -9.59 35.58
N MET A 371 -8.69 -8.80 36.63
CA MET A 371 -7.35 -8.33 36.99
C MET A 371 -6.45 -9.53 37.29
N GLY A 372 -5.31 -9.60 36.64
CA GLY A 372 -4.20 -10.48 36.90
C GLY A 372 -3.16 -9.82 37.81
N GLU A 373 -1.91 -9.87 37.43
CA GLU A 373 -0.80 -9.29 38.20
C GLU A 373 -0.63 -7.78 37.92
N LEU A 374 -0.15 -7.05 38.95
CA LEU A 374 0.29 -5.68 38.83
C LEU A 374 1.80 -5.60 39.01
N GLU A 375 2.49 -5.09 37.97
CA GLU A 375 3.90 -4.74 38.06
C GLU A 375 4.08 -3.21 38.03
N ILE A 376 4.86 -2.65 38.94
CA ILE A 376 5.25 -1.25 38.99
C ILE A 376 6.78 -1.18 38.88
N ALA A 377 7.30 -0.65 37.78
CA ALA A 377 8.71 -0.57 37.47
C ALA A 377 9.21 0.89 37.43
N GLY A 378 10.52 1.10 37.64
CA GLY A 378 11.18 2.39 37.47
C GLY A 378 11.11 3.33 38.71
N LEU A 379 10.49 2.93 39.78
CA LEU A 379 10.45 3.66 41.06
C LEU A 379 11.39 3.02 42.09
N ASP A 380 11.85 3.81 43.06
CA ASP A 380 12.53 3.30 44.26
C ASP A 380 11.59 2.42 45.08
N THR A 381 12.15 1.62 46.00
CA THR A 381 11.41 0.63 46.78
C THR A 381 10.26 1.27 47.62
N GLN A 382 10.48 2.47 48.15
CA GLN A 382 9.49 3.13 49.01
C GLN A 382 8.35 3.74 48.19
N ALA A 383 8.66 4.39 47.05
CA ALA A 383 7.65 4.94 46.18
C ALA A 383 6.82 3.80 45.51
N ARG A 384 7.49 2.71 45.11
CA ARG A 384 6.81 1.51 44.59
C ARG A 384 5.82 0.94 45.60
N ALA A 385 6.25 0.73 46.86
CA ALA A 385 5.38 0.19 47.88
C ALA A 385 4.17 1.10 48.16
N ARG A 386 4.33 2.42 48.15
CA ARG A 386 3.21 3.37 48.28
C ARG A 386 2.23 3.25 47.10
N MET A 387 2.74 3.18 45.87
CA MET A 387 1.90 3.04 44.68
C MET A 387 1.16 1.70 44.69
N GLN A 388 1.84 0.59 44.98
CA GLN A 388 1.22 -0.74 45.13
C GLN A 388 0.15 -0.76 46.24
N GLY A 389 0.40 -0.13 47.36
CA GLY A 389 -0.56 -0.03 48.44
C GLY A 389 -1.81 0.82 48.13
N ALA A 390 -1.66 1.78 47.22
CA ALA A 390 -2.77 2.62 46.76
C ALA A 390 -3.61 1.96 45.65
N TRP A 391 -3.09 0.90 44.98
CA TRP A 391 -3.83 0.16 43.98
C TRP A 391 -4.94 -0.69 44.62
N THR A 392 -6.18 -0.42 44.24
CA THR A 392 -7.35 -1.06 44.85
C THR A 392 -8.02 -2.12 44.01
N LEU A 393 -7.74 -2.19 42.69
CA LEU A 393 -8.26 -3.22 41.83
C LEU A 393 -7.50 -4.54 42.05
N ARG A 394 -8.13 -5.46 42.80
CA ARG A 394 -7.50 -6.70 43.26
C ARG A 394 -7.53 -7.77 42.14
N GLU A 395 -6.54 -8.66 42.17
CA GLU A 395 -6.51 -9.86 41.36
C GLU A 395 -7.84 -10.66 41.46
N GLY A 396 -8.31 -11.15 40.32
CA GLY A 396 -9.56 -11.90 40.21
C GLY A 396 -10.85 -11.04 40.17
N GLN A 397 -10.79 -9.74 40.43
CA GLN A 397 -11.91 -8.83 40.22
C GLN A 397 -12.12 -8.57 38.70
N PRO A 398 -13.35 -8.30 38.23
CA PRO A 398 -13.56 -7.85 36.86
C PRO A 398 -12.63 -6.68 36.53
N TYR A 399 -11.89 -6.79 35.42
CA TYR A 399 -10.96 -5.76 35.02
C TYR A 399 -11.70 -4.48 34.59
N ASN A 400 -11.11 -3.34 34.84
CA ASN A 400 -11.63 -2.05 34.40
C ASN A 400 -10.53 -1.29 33.68
N ALA A 401 -10.65 -1.21 32.34
CA ALA A 401 -9.64 -0.58 31.50
C ALA A 401 -9.43 0.93 31.74
N ASP A 402 -10.40 1.62 32.37
CA ASP A 402 -10.24 3.03 32.77
C ASP A 402 -9.47 3.18 34.09
N TYR A 403 -9.33 2.10 34.85
CA TYR A 403 -8.79 2.17 36.21
C TYR A 403 -7.32 2.58 36.23
N PRO A 404 -6.42 2.05 35.43
CA PRO A 404 -4.99 2.44 35.44
C PRO A 404 -4.78 3.94 35.23
N LYS A 405 -5.51 4.53 34.30
CA LYS A 405 -5.43 5.97 34.02
C LYS A 405 -5.94 6.79 35.22
N ARG A 406 -7.13 6.46 35.75
CA ARG A 406 -7.68 7.13 36.94
C ARG A 406 -6.75 7.00 38.17
N PHE A 407 -6.18 5.81 38.35
CA PHE A 407 -5.22 5.57 39.43
C PHE A 407 -4.01 6.50 39.30
N LEU A 408 -3.44 6.69 38.13
CA LEU A 408 -2.31 7.59 37.94
C LEU A 408 -2.69 9.06 38.16
N ASP A 409 -3.87 9.46 37.69
CA ASP A 409 -4.39 10.81 37.90
C ASP A 409 -4.58 11.11 39.41
N ASP A 410 -5.11 10.15 40.19
CA ASP A 410 -5.39 10.30 41.62
C ASP A 410 -4.13 10.18 42.47
N THR A 411 -3.12 9.42 42.07
CA THR A 411 -1.95 9.07 42.88
C THR A 411 -0.67 9.81 42.49
N GLY A 412 -0.72 10.75 41.56
CA GLY A 412 0.45 11.53 41.13
C GLY A 412 1.20 12.23 42.28
N GLN A 413 0.51 12.60 43.38
CA GLN A 413 1.10 13.17 44.59
C GLN A 413 1.97 12.18 45.40
N LEU A 414 1.84 10.87 45.17
CA LEU A 414 2.66 9.83 45.82
C LEU A 414 4.04 9.67 45.17
N LEU A 415 4.24 10.25 44.00
CA LEU A 415 5.50 10.22 43.30
C LEU A 415 6.53 11.16 43.94
N PRO A 416 7.83 10.87 43.80
CA PRO A 416 8.91 11.75 44.26
C PRO A 416 8.80 13.16 43.67
N ARG A 417 8.85 14.18 44.54
CA ARG A 417 8.73 15.59 44.15
C ARG A 417 9.98 16.06 43.39
N GLY A 418 9.80 17.00 42.44
CA GLY A 418 10.89 17.62 41.72
C GLY A 418 11.46 16.77 40.56
N VAL A 419 10.82 15.67 40.26
CA VAL A 419 11.17 14.78 39.15
C VAL A 419 10.05 14.83 38.13
N ARG A 420 10.42 14.98 36.85
CA ARG A 420 9.49 14.83 35.74
C ARG A 420 9.47 13.35 35.33
N TRP A 421 8.29 12.76 35.25
CA TRP A 421 8.12 11.35 34.96
C TRP A 421 7.47 11.19 33.58
N ASP A 422 8.02 10.30 32.76
CA ASP A 422 7.36 9.69 31.62
C ASP A 422 6.75 8.37 32.11
N ILE A 423 5.43 8.23 31.97
CA ILE A 423 4.69 7.10 32.55
C ILE A 423 4.02 6.36 31.41
N SER A 424 4.31 5.08 31.29
CA SER A 424 3.63 4.19 30.35
C SER A 424 2.88 3.08 31.10
N VAL A 425 1.69 2.76 30.60
CA VAL A 425 0.87 1.64 31.06
C VAL A 425 0.81 0.62 29.94
N HIS A 426 1.15 -0.60 30.27
CA HIS A 426 1.04 -1.73 29.34
C HIS A 426 0.07 -2.76 29.94
N GLU A 427 -0.96 -3.11 29.16
CA GLU A 427 -1.96 -4.13 29.50
C GLU A 427 -1.69 -5.37 28.65
N SER A 428 -1.46 -6.51 29.30
CA SER A 428 -1.23 -7.80 28.64
C SER A 428 -2.43 -8.73 28.91
N LEU A 429 -3.08 -9.19 27.85
CA LEU A 429 -4.23 -10.07 27.95
C LEU A 429 -3.79 -11.54 27.88
N ASP A 430 -4.11 -12.31 28.92
CA ASP A 430 -4.04 -13.76 28.86
C ASP A 430 -5.38 -14.34 28.41
N ALA A 431 -5.41 -14.83 27.16
CA ALA A 431 -6.60 -15.41 26.56
C ALA A 431 -6.98 -16.77 27.17
N LYS A 432 -6.05 -17.48 27.82
CA LYS A 432 -6.29 -18.78 28.45
C LYS A 432 -6.96 -18.62 29.81
N ASP A 433 -6.35 -17.78 30.66
CA ASP A 433 -6.81 -17.60 32.05
C ASP A 433 -7.81 -16.45 32.18
N LYS A 434 -8.07 -15.71 31.10
CA LYS A 434 -8.98 -14.56 31.02
C LYS A 434 -8.59 -13.48 32.02
N THR A 435 -7.30 -13.16 32.10
CA THR A 435 -6.75 -12.12 32.96
C THR A 435 -6.11 -11.00 32.15
N VAL A 436 -5.99 -9.85 32.79
CA VAL A 436 -5.23 -8.70 32.30
C VAL A 436 -4.15 -8.38 33.31
N ASP A 437 -2.91 -8.56 32.91
CA ASP A 437 -1.75 -8.12 33.67
C ASP A 437 -1.43 -6.68 33.31
N VAL A 438 -1.12 -5.87 34.33
CA VAL A 438 -0.87 -4.44 34.17
C VAL A 438 0.56 -4.12 34.60
N GLU A 439 1.35 -3.62 33.67
CA GLU A 439 2.67 -3.04 33.95
C GLU A 439 2.59 -1.52 33.88
N ILE A 440 2.94 -0.84 34.98
CA ILE A 440 3.11 0.63 35.01
C ILE A 440 4.59 0.93 35.12
N ARG A 441 5.15 1.52 34.08
CA ARG A 441 6.57 1.84 34.02
C ARG A 441 6.79 3.34 34.11
N PHE A 442 7.63 3.74 35.09
CA PHE A 442 8.04 5.12 35.32
C PHE A 442 9.47 5.32 34.81
N LYS A 443 9.67 6.30 33.96
CA LYS A 443 10.99 6.70 33.46
C LYS A 443 11.23 8.17 33.80
N GLN A 444 12.37 8.45 34.43
CA GLN A 444 12.78 9.82 34.72
C GLN A 444 13.24 10.52 33.43
N GLN A 445 12.75 11.75 33.20
CA GLN A 445 13.16 12.62 32.11
C GLN A 445 14.40 13.42 32.48
#